data_a2836b761458ddcbf4d1b10e5aac02ff
#
_entry.id   a2836b761458ddcbf4d1b10e5aac02ff
#
_cell.length_a   1.000
_cell.length_b   1.000
_cell.length_c   1.000
_cell.angle_alpha   90.00
_cell.angle_beta   90.00
_cell.angle_gamma   90.00
#
_symmetry.space_group_name_H-M   'P 1'
#
loop_
_entity.id
_entity.type
_entity.pdbx_description
1 polymer ?
#
loop_
_entity_poly.entity_id
_entity_poly.type
_entity_poly.pdbx_seq_one_letter_code
_entity_poly.pdbx_strand_id
1 'polypeptide(L)'
;MDKVRFLMSDTSADVTAACREALEQKGVEVTVVEKDGLQILQKMLVVRPQVVLLDAFMPGLDALAVKQKYVAAGETHTTFFVTGAFQSEEMVQELLDEGFAYYFVKPFDENVLASRVLKVAHGHQKRLIT
;
A
#
# COMPACT_ATOMS: atom_id res chain seq x y z
N MET A 1 16.24 6.94 -14.52
CA MET A 1 15.38 5.82 -14.08
C MET A 1 14.30 6.34 -13.16
N ASP A 2 13.09 5.84 -13.35
CA ASP A 2 11.97 6.27 -12.55
C ASP A 2 12.07 5.68 -11.15
N LYS A 3 11.77 6.51 -10.16
CA LYS A 3 11.72 6.05 -8.78
C LYS A 3 10.50 5.15 -8.58
N VAL A 4 10.62 4.21 -7.66
CA VAL A 4 9.47 3.45 -7.20
C VAL A 4 8.49 4.41 -6.53
N ARG A 5 7.23 4.39 -6.95
CA ARG A 5 6.18 5.22 -6.36
C ARG A 5 5.38 4.41 -5.37
N PHE A 6 5.33 4.89 -4.15
CA PHE A 6 4.60 4.27 -3.05
C PHE A 6 3.62 5.29 -2.47
N LEU A 7 2.39 4.86 -2.24
CA LEU A 7 1.36 5.68 -1.62
C LEU A 7 0.86 4.99 -0.36
N MET A 8 0.68 5.74 0.71
CA MET A 8 0.15 5.17 1.94
C MET A 8 -0.94 6.06 2.53
N SER A 9 -1.91 5.43 3.17
CA SER A 9 -2.87 6.14 3.99
C SER A 9 -2.18 6.67 5.24
N ASP A 10 -2.52 7.89 5.63
CA ASP A 10 -1.99 8.48 6.86
C ASP A 10 -2.37 7.63 8.08
N THR A 11 -1.52 7.66 9.07
CA THR A 11 -1.73 6.96 10.33
C THR A 11 -1.26 7.90 11.44
N SER A 12 -0.69 7.41 12.54
CA SER A 12 -0.12 8.33 13.52
C SER A 12 1.08 9.07 12.90
N ALA A 13 1.32 10.30 13.34
CA ALA A 13 2.41 11.11 12.82
C ALA A 13 3.76 10.39 12.91
N ASP A 14 4.00 9.70 14.02
CA ASP A 14 5.26 8.99 14.25
C ASP A 14 5.45 7.83 13.26
N VAL A 15 4.40 7.04 13.04
CA VAL A 15 4.46 5.89 12.14
C VAL A 15 4.62 6.37 10.69
N THR A 16 3.87 7.39 10.31
CA THR A 16 3.95 7.96 8.96
C THR A 16 5.35 8.50 8.68
N ALA A 17 5.92 9.24 9.62
CA ALA A 17 7.27 9.79 9.48
C ALA A 17 8.33 8.68 9.39
N ALA A 18 8.22 7.65 10.21
CA ALA A 18 9.16 6.53 10.19
C ALA A 18 9.10 5.77 8.87
N CYS A 19 7.91 5.53 8.35
CA CYS A 19 7.74 4.84 7.05
C CYS A 19 8.29 5.68 5.92
N ARG A 20 7.99 6.99 5.91
CA ARG A 20 8.49 7.89 4.89
C ARG A 20 10.02 7.92 4.88
N GLU A 21 10.63 8.07 6.06
CA GLU A 21 12.08 8.09 6.17
C GLU A 21 12.72 6.80 5.67
N ALA A 22 12.21 5.65 6.11
CA ALA A 22 12.76 4.36 5.72
C ALA A 22 12.68 4.13 4.20
N LEU A 23 11.59 4.55 3.57
CA LEU A 23 11.39 4.39 2.14
C LEU A 23 12.19 5.41 1.32
N GLU A 24 12.18 6.67 1.73
CA GLU A 24 12.91 7.71 1.01
C GLU A 24 14.42 7.48 1.02
N GLN A 25 14.96 6.95 2.11
CA GLN A 25 16.38 6.58 2.18
C GLN A 25 16.76 5.52 1.13
N LYS A 26 15.79 4.73 0.68
CA LYS A 26 16.00 3.71 -0.34
C LYS A 26 15.61 4.18 -1.74
N GLY A 27 15.38 5.47 -1.91
CA GLY A 27 15.07 6.07 -3.21
C GLY A 27 13.61 5.91 -3.64
N VAL A 28 12.72 5.59 -2.73
CA VAL A 28 11.29 5.48 -3.03
C VAL A 28 10.62 6.83 -2.89
N GLU A 29 9.77 7.17 -3.85
CA GLU A 29 8.95 8.37 -3.80
C GLU A 29 7.67 8.06 -3.03
N VAL A 30 7.45 8.74 -1.91
CA VAL A 30 6.36 8.46 -0.98
C VAL A 30 5.30 9.54 -1.05
N THR A 31 4.06 9.13 -1.26
CA THR A 31 2.88 10.00 -1.18
C THR A 31 2.04 9.55 0.01
N VAL A 32 1.74 10.49 0.91
CA VAL A 32 0.89 10.22 2.07
C VAL A 32 -0.44 10.93 1.86
N VAL A 33 -1.54 10.23 2.04
CA VAL A 33 -2.89 10.75 1.87
C VAL A 33 -3.65 10.54 3.17
N GLU A 34 -4.48 11.51 3.54
CA GLU A 34 -5.35 11.37 4.71
C GLU A 34 -6.11 10.04 4.68
N LYS A 35 -6.41 9.52 5.86
CA LYS A 35 -7.10 8.24 6.01
C LYS A 35 -8.58 8.39 5.63
N ASP A 36 -8.83 8.52 4.35
CA ASP A 36 -10.15 8.67 3.74
C ASP A 36 -10.13 7.93 2.40
N GLY A 37 -10.97 6.92 2.26
CA GLY A 37 -10.92 6.04 1.10
C GLY A 37 -11.18 6.73 -0.22
N LEU A 38 -12.07 7.73 -0.25
CA LEU A 38 -12.35 8.47 -1.49
C LEU A 38 -11.17 9.33 -1.91
N GLN A 39 -10.55 10.03 -0.96
CA GLN A 39 -9.37 10.84 -1.26
C GLN A 39 -8.20 9.96 -1.71
N ILE A 40 -8.04 8.81 -1.06
CA ILE A 40 -6.99 7.86 -1.44
C ILE A 40 -7.21 7.37 -2.87
N LEU A 41 -8.43 6.97 -3.20
CA LEU A 41 -8.74 6.49 -4.55
C LEU A 41 -8.44 7.56 -5.59
N GLN A 42 -8.86 8.80 -5.36
CA GLN A 42 -8.60 9.91 -6.27
C GLN A 42 -7.11 10.14 -6.46
N LYS A 43 -6.34 10.10 -5.37
CA LYS A 43 -4.89 10.30 -5.44
C LYS A 43 -4.19 9.14 -6.14
N MET A 44 -4.64 7.92 -5.92
CA MET A 44 -4.09 6.75 -6.61
C MET A 44 -4.26 6.84 -8.13
N LEU A 45 -5.39 7.35 -8.58
CA LEU A 45 -5.65 7.49 -10.01
C LEU A 45 -4.74 8.53 -10.67
N VAL A 46 -4.24 9.49 -9.88
CA VAL A 46 -3.29 10.50 -10.36
C VAL A 46 -1.85 10.00 -10.29
N VAL A 47 -1.46 9.49 -9.12
CA VAL A 47 -0.07 9.06 -8.84
C VAL A 47 0.25 7.73 -9.53
N ARG A 48 -0.71 6.83 -9.61
CA ARG A 48 -0.54 5.48 -10.13
C ARG A 48 0.65 4.77 -9.48
N PRO A 49 0.58 4.53 -8.15
CA PRO A 49 1.70 3.95 -7.43
C PRO A 49 1.93 2.50 -7.82
N GLN A 50 3.17 2.05 -7.71
CA GLN A 50 3.50 0.64 -7.90
C GLN A 50 3.09 -0.19 -6.69
N VAL A 51 3.14 0.42 -5.50
CA VAL A 51 2.72 -0.22 -4.26
C VAL A 51 1.91 0.77 -3.44
N VAL A 52 0.84 0.30 -2.83
CA VAL A 52 0.02 1.11 -1.93
C VAL A 52 -0.16 0.37 -0.60
N LEU A 53 -0.14 1.11 0.51
CA LEU A 53 -0.45 0.58 1.83
C LEU A 53 -1.72 1.26 2.32
N LEU A 54 -2.78 0.48 2.49
CA LEU A 54 -4.08 0.97 2.92
C LEU A 54 -4.39 0.48 4.33
N ASP A 55 -4.99 1.33 5.14
CA ASP A 55 -5.56 0.88 6.40
C ASP A 55 -6.82 0.06 6.10
N ALA A 56 -6.99 -1.07 6.78
CA ALA A 56 -8.12 -1.97 6.53
C ALA A 56 -9.46 -1.27 6.71
N PHE A 57 -9.55 -0.40 7.71
CA PHE A 57 -10.78 0.31 8.04
C PHE A 57 -10.57 1.82 7.90
N MET A 58 -11.27 2.43 6.95
CA MET A 58 -11.17 3.86 6.67
C MET A 58 -12.55 4.46 6.48
N PRO A 59 -12.73 5.73 6.87
CA PRO A 59 -13.96 6.44 6.52
C PRO A 59 -14.11 6.55 4.99
N GLY A 60 -15.32 6.66 4.53
CA GLY A 60 -15.65 6.77 3.11
C GLY A 60 -15.66 5.42 2.43
N LEU A 61 -14.50 4.87 2.12
CA LEU A 61 -14.33 3.53 1.55
C LEU A 61 -13.30 2.78 2.36
N ASP A 62 -13.55 1.50 2.65
CA ASP A 62 -12.53 0.65 3.27
C ASP A 62 -11.49 0.19 2.22
N ALA A 63 -10.45 -0.50 2.67
CA ALA A 63 -9.36 -0.91 1.79
C ALA A 63 -9.85 -1.78 0.62
N LEU A 64 -10.74 -2.72 0.88
CA LEU A 64 -11.27 -3.59 -0.17
C LEU A 64 -12.05 -2.81 -1.22
N ALA A 65 -12.88 -1.87 -0.80
CA ALA A 65 -13.65 -1.04 -1.72
C ALA A 65 -12.74 -0.14 -2.58
N VAL A 66 -11.69 0.42 -1.99
CA VAL A 66 -10.70 1.21 -2.75
C VAL A 66 -10.05 0.34 -3.82
N LYS A 67 -9.61 -0.86 -3.45
CA LYS A 67 -8.99 -1.78 -4.39
C LYS A 67 -9.94 -2.13 -5.54
N GLN A 68 -11.17 -2.51 -5.21
CA GLN A 68 -12.16 -2.90 -6.21
C GLN A 68 -12.44 -1.78 -7.20
N LYS A 69 -12.60 -0.54 -6.71
CA LYS A 69 -12.87 0.60 -7.58
C LYS A 69 -11.67 0.99 -8.43
N TYR A 70 -10.47 0.89 -7.87
CA TYR A 70 -9.24 1.20 -8.60
C TYR A 70 -9.03 0.20 -9.75
N VAL A 71 -9.19 -1.09 -9.49
CA VAL A 71 -9.08 -2.14 -10.51
C VAL A 71 -10.18 -1.99 -11.56
N ALA A 72 -11.42 -1.68 -11.14
CA ALA A 72 -12.53 -1.46 -12.06
C ALA A 72 -12.29 -0.26 -12.99
N ALA A 73 -11.47 0.70 -12.58
CA ALA A 73 -11.08 1.84 -13.43
C ALA A 73 -10.02 1.46 -14.48
N GLY A 74 -9.61 0.19 -14.52
CA GLY A 74 -8.64 -0.30 -15.50
C GLY A 74 -7.20 -0.32 -15.03
N GLU A 75 -6.95 0.02 -13.77
CA GLU A 75 -5.59 0.06 -13.21
C GLU A 75 -5.21 -1.32 -12.66
N THR A 76 -4.22 -1.97 -13.26
CA THR A 76 -3.87 -3.35 -12.94
C THR A 76 -2.44 -3.55 -12.44
N HIS A 77 -1.65 -2.48 -12.38
CA HIS A 77 -0.22 -2.59 -12.09
C HIS A 77 0.18 -2.25 -10.66
N THR A 78 -0.76 -1.95 -9.81
CA THR A 78 -0.50 -1.61 -8.41
C THR A 78 -0.58 -2.85 -7.54
N THR A 79 0.40 -3.05 -6.68
CA THR A 79 0.37 -4.07 -5.64
C THR A 79 -0.21 -3.48 -4.37
N PHE A 80 -1.17 -4.16 -3.78
CA PHE A 80 -1.90 -3.68 -2.61
C PHE A 80 -1.41 -4.36 -1.34
N PHE A 81 -0.92 -3.54 -0.42
CA PHE A 81 -0.63 -3.93 0.96
C PHE A 81 -1.73 -3.35 1.84
N VAL A 82 -2.03 -4.03 2.94
CA VAL A 82 -3.03 -3.56 3.91
C VAL A 82 -2.44 -3.64 5.31
N THR A 83 -2.85 -2.74 6.17
CA THR A 83 -2.45 -2.73 7.58
C THR A 83 -3.66 -2.53 8.48
N GLY A 84 -3.55 -2.99 9.70
CA GLY A 84 -4.58 -2.82 10.71
C GLY A 84 -4.24 -3.57 11.98
N ALA A 85 -5.07 -3.41 13.00
CA ALA A 85 -4.98 -4.24 14.19
C ALA A 85 -5.30 -5.68 13.82
N PHE A 86 -4.70 -6.64 14.52
CA PHE A 86 -5.07 -8.04 14.32
C PHE A 86 -6.48 -8.26 14.84
N GLN A 87 -7.36 -8.77 13.97
CA GLN A 87 -8.75 -9.08 14.30
C GLN A 87 -8.94 -10.59 14.40
N SER A 88 -8.65 -11.30 13.32
CA SER A 88 -8.75 -12.75 13.26
C SER A 88 -7.97 -13.25 12.05
N GLU A 89 -7.58 -14.52 12.09
CA GLU A 89 -6.95 -15.15 10.94
C GLU A 89 -7.87 -15.19 9.74
N GLU A 90 -9.18 -15.36 9.99
CA GLU A 90 -10.16 -15.37 8.91
C GLU A 90 -10.23 -14.06 8.16
N MET A 91 -10.24 -12.94 8.88
CA MET A 91 -10.27 -11.63 8.24
C MET A 91 -9.01 -11.36 7.43
N VAL A 92 -7.85 -11.72 7.99
CA VAL A 92 -6.57 -11.56 7.27
C VAL A 92 -6.61 -12.41 5.99
N GLN A 93 -7.05 -13.66 6.10
CA GLN A 93 -7.11 -14.56 4.95
C GLN A 93 -8.08 -14.04 3.88
N GLU A 94 -9.22 -13.49 4.27
CA GLU A 94 -10.16 -12.91 3.33
C GLU A 94 -9.52 -11.80 2.49
N LEU A 95 -8.76 -10.91 3.13
CA LEU A 95 -8.07 -9.84 2.41
C LEU A 95 -6.99 -10.38 1.49
N LEU A 96 -6.24 -11.37 1.93
CA LEU A 96 -5.24 -12.01 1.07
C LEU A 96 -5.91 -12.71 -0.12
N ASP A 97 -7.04 -13.36 0.09
CA ASP A 97 -7.80 -14.00 -0.99
C ASP A 97 -8.35 -12.98 -1.99
N GLU A 98 -8.59 -11.75 -1.55
CA GLU A 98 -9.04 -10.66 -2.40
C GLU A 98 -7.89 -9.97 -3.14
N GLY A 99 -6.67 -10.48 -3.00
CA GLY A 99 -5.53 -10.01 -3.77
C GLY A 99 -4.62 -9.01 -3.07
N PHE A 100 -4.78 -8.80 -1.76
CA PHE A 100 -3.79 -8.04 -1.01
C PHE A 100 -2.55 -8.90 -0.82
N ALA A 101 -1.38 -8.36 -1.13
CA ALA A 101 -0.15 -9.13 -1.11
C ALA A 101 0.36 -9.40 0.31
N TYR A 102 0.18 -8.45 1.23
CA TYR A 102 0.62 -8.58 2.63
C TYR A 102 -0.34 -7.85 3.54
N TYR A 103 -0.51 -8.41 4.75
CA TYR A 103 -1.21 -7.75 5.84
C TYR A 103 -0.20 -7.44 6.95
N PHE A 104 0.01 -6.15 7.22
CA PHE A 104 0.92 -5.69 8.27
C PHE A 104 0.13 -5.42 9.54
N VAL A 105 0.29 -6.25 10.55
CA VAL A 105 -0.39 -6.08 11.84
C VAL A 105 0.27 -4.92 12.60
N LYS A 106 -0.53 -3.99 13.07
CA LYS A 106 -0.04 -2.85 13.86
C LYS A 106 0.28 -3.27 15.29
N PRO A 107 1.39 -2.80 15.86
CA PRO A 107 2.45 -2.04 15.22
C PRO A 107 3.34 -2.92 14.34
N PHE A 108 3.85 -2.37 13.24
CA PHE A 108 4.75 -3.09 12.35
C PHE A 108 6.08 -2.33 12.20
N ASP A 109 7.11 -3.04 11.76
CA ASP A 109 8.44 -2.48 11.55
C ASP A 109 8.50 -1.80 10.17
N GLU A 110 8.80 -0.51 10.13
CA GLU A 110 8.90 0.28 8.91
C GLU A 110 10.00 -0.23 7.96
N ASN A 111 11.03 -0.86 8.50
CA ASN A 111 12.10 -1.42 7.68
C ASN A 111 11.64 -2.68 6.96
N VAL A 112 10.78 -3.48 7.60
CA VAL A 112 10.16 -4.64 6.96
C VAL A 112 9.26 -4.17 5.83
N LEU A 113 8.46 -3.13 6.06
CA LEU A 113 7.62 -2.54 5.02
C LEU A 113 8.46 -2.09 3.83
N ALA A 114 9.52 -1.31 4.08
CA ALA A 114 10.39 -0.81 3.02
C ALA A 114 11.00 -1.95 2.21
N SER A 115 11.47 -2.99 2.88
CA SER A 115 12.04 -4.17 2.23
C SER A 115 11.01 -4.86 1.32
N ARG A 116 9.77 -5.01 1.78
CA ARG A 116 8.71 -5.63 0.99
C ARG A 116 8.32 -4.80 -0.23
N VAL A 117 8.26 -3.48 -0.05
CA VAL A 117 7.96 -2.55 -1.17
C VAL A 117 9.00 -2.71 -2.28
N LEU A 118 10.27 -2.70 -1.92
CA LEU A 118 11.35 -2.84 -2.91
C LEU A 118 11.35 -4.21 -3.56
N LYS A 119 11.10 -5.26 -2.80
CA LYS A 119 11.06 -6.62 -3.33
C LYS A 119 9.96 -6.77 -4.37
N VAL A 120 8.78 -6.24 -4.10
CA VAL A 120 7.65 -6.29 -5.03
C VAL A 120 7.97 -5.49 -6.30
N ALA A 121 8.48 -4.28 -6.14
CA ALA A 121 8.81 -3.42 -7.28
C ALA A 121 9.88 -4.06 -8.17
N HIS A 122 10.93 -4.61 -7.59
CA HIS A 122 12.01 -5.26 -8.33
C HIS A 122 11.58 -6.61 -8.90
N GLY A 123 10.70 -7.32 -8.21
CA GLY A 123 10.15 -8.58 -8.69
C GLY A 123 9.38 -8.43 -10.00
N HIS A 124 8.64 -7.33 -10.14
CA HIS A 124 7.93 -7.01 -11.38
C HIS A 124 8.89 -6.79 -12.54
N GLN A 125 10.00 -6.09 -12.30
CA GLN A 125 11.01 -5.86 -13.32
C GLN A 125 11.66 -7.16 -13.78
N LYS A 126 11.95 -8.05 -12.85
CA LYS A 126 12.53 -9.37 -13.17
C LYS A 126 11.61 -10.21 -14.03
N ARG A 127 10.31 -10.17 -13.78
CA ARG A 127 9.33 -10.89 -14.60
C ARG A 127 9.27 -10.39 -16.02
N LEU A 128 9.48 -9.10 -16.22
CA LEU A 128 9.47 -8.51 -17.56
C LEU A 128 10.72 -8.88 -18.36
N ILE A 129 11.82 -9.17 -17.69
CA ILE A 129 13.08 -9.51 -18.32
C ILE A 129 13.16 -10.99 -18.71
N THR A 130 12.51 -11.83 -17.95
CA THR A 130 12.49 -13.28 -18.20
C THR A 130 11.33 -13.68 -19.10
#